data_a134e036e71904e9b277e6782e7efba3
#
_entry.id   a134e036e71904e9b277e6782e7efba3
#
_cell.length_a   1.000
_cell.length_b   1.000
_cell.length_c   1.000
_cell.angle_alpha   90.00
_cell.angle_beta   90.00
_cell.angle_gamma   90.00
#
_symmetry.space_group_name_H-M   'P 1'
#
loop_
_entity.id
_entity.type
_entity.pdbx_description
1 polymer ?
#
loop_
_entity_poly.entity_id
_entity_poly.type
_entity_poly.pdbx_seq_one_letter_code
_entity_poly.pdbx_strand_id
1 'polypeptide(L)'
;MILYSNQVGKLTEIKENPFRLEKDIQKVFEANIFSIMGLELVKSEFTIKNKRIDTLAFDKQNGAFIIIEYKRDKNISVVDQGFTYLSLMLENKADFIVEYNESLKQNLKREDVDWSQTRVAFVSTNFTDNQIQATNFKDIAIELWEIKQFDNDTVIISPIKKSNAAESIKPL
;
A
#
# COMPACT_ATOMS: atom_id res chain seq x y z
N MET A 1 -6.74 -15.78 -14.33
CA MET A 1 -5.47 -16.45 -13.98
C MET A 1 -5.80 -17.75 -13.25
N ILE A 2 -5.20 -18.86 -13.66
CA ILE A 2 -5.34 -20.17 -13.00
C ILE A 2 -3.94 -20.61 -12.56
N LEU A 3 -3.80 -20.98 -11.29
CA LEU A 3 -2.54 -21.42 -10.70
C LEU A 3 -2.51 -22.93 -10.60
N TYR A 4 -1.44 -23.54 -11.06
CA TYR A 4 -1.25 -25.00 -10.99
C TYR A 4 0.05 -25.33 -10.27
N SER A 5 0.04 -26.40 -9.48
CA SER A 5 1.29 -27.07 -9.12
C SER A 5 1.66 -28.06 -10.23
N ASN A 6 2.95 -28.14 -10.56
CA ASN A 6 3.44 -29.06 -11.57
C ASN A 6 4.31 -30.13 -10.90
N GLN A 7 3.84 -31.37 -10.89
CA GLN A 7 4.58 -32.52 -10.38
C GLN A 7 4.90 -33.45 -11.55
N VAL A 8 6.09 -33.29 -12.08
CA VAL A 8 6.61 -34.11 -13.19
C VAL A 8 5.65 -34.17 -14.39
N GLY A 9 5.17 -32.99 -14.80
CA GLY A 9 4.26 -32.85 -15.95
C GLY A 9 2.78 -33.01 -15.62
N LYS A 10 2.41 -33.42 -14.41
CA LYS A 10 1.02 -33.48 -13.99
C LYS A 10 0.64 -32.18 -13.30
N LEU A 11 -0.33 -31.48 -13.87
CA LEU A 11 -0.85 -30.22 -13.32
C LEU A 11 -2.02 -30.47 -12.38
N THR A 12 -1.96 -29.88 -11.20
CA THR A 12 -3.07 -29.86 -10.23
C THR A 12 -3.41 -28.42 -9.93
N GLU A 13 -4.67 -28.05 -10.14
CA GLU A 13 -5.13 -26.68 -9.86
C GLU A 13 -5.03 -26.37 -8.37
N ILE A 14 -4.46 -25.21 -8.08
CA ILE A 14 -4.40 -24.66 -6.73
C ILE A 14 -5.49 -23.60 -6.63
N LYS A 15 -6.47 -23.82 -5.76
CA LYS A 15 -7.62 -22.95 -5.63
C LYS A 15 -7.32 -21.76 -4.73
N GLU A 16 -7.94 -20.62 -5.03
CA GLU A 16 -7.88 -19.45 -4.19
C GLU A 16 -8.55 -19.73 -2.83
N ASN A 17 -7.86 -19.30 -1.77
CA ASN A 17 -8.35 -19.38 -0.39
C ASN A 17 -8.37 -17.95 0.15
N PRO A 18 -9.47 -17.20 -0.02
CA PRO A 18 -9.54 -15.77 0.30
C PRO A 18 -9.22 -15.47 1.75
N PHE A 19 -8.58 -14.35 1.98
CA PHE A 19 -8.40 -13.83 3.33
C PHE A 19 -9.75 -13.60 4.01
N ARG A 20 -9.87 -13.96 5.27
CA ARG A 20 -11.12 -13.85 6.02
C ARG A 20 -11.38 -12.40 6.47
N LEU A 21 -10.32 -11.70 6.89
CA LEU A 21 -10.39 -10.35 7.45
C LEU A 21 -9.35 -9.45 6.80
N GLU A 22 -9.64 -8.15 6.75
CA GLU A 22 -8.66 -7.14 6.35
C GLU A 22 -7.42 -7.18 7.26
N LYS A 23 -7.62 -7.46 8.54
CA LYS A 23 -6.56 -7.61 9.52
C LYS A 23 -5.57 -8.72 9.17
N ASP A 24 -6.05 -9.79 8.56
CA ASP A 24 -5.18 -10.90 8.14
C ASP A 24 -4.27 -10.47 6.99
N ILE A 25 -4.80 -9.67 6.05
CA ILE A 25 -4.02 -9.06 4.97
C ILE A 25 -2.95 -8.14 5.57
N GLN A 26 -3.34 -7.28 6.49
CA GLN A 26 -2.45 -6.35 7.18
C GLN A 26 -1.28 -7.06 7.86
N LYS A 27 -1.56 -8.13 8.61
CA LYS A 27 -0.52 -8.90 9.32
C LYS A 27 0.51 -9.49 8.37
N VAL A 28 0.05 -10.11 7.30
CA VAL A 28 0.94 -10.72 6.29
C VAL A 28 1.79 -9.63 5.61
N PHE A 29 1.16 -8.53 5.23
CA PHE A 29 1.83 -7.45 4.52
C PHE A 29 2.85 -6.74 5.40
N GLU A 30 2.48 -6.37 6.62
CA GLU A 30 3.38 -5.69 7.57
C GLU A 30 4.59 -6.56 7.95
N ALA A 31 4.38 -7.87 8.15
CA ALA A 31 5.46 -8.78 8.48
C ALA A 31 6.50 -8.91 7.35
N ASN A 32 6.13 -8.57 6.13
CA ASN A 32 6.96 -8.73 4.94
C ASN A 32 7.13 -7.44 4.14
N ILE A 33 6.87 -6.30 4.75
CA ILE A 33 6.81 -5.01 4.04
C ILE A 33 8.13 -4.65 3.34
N PHE A 34 9.26 -5.01 3.94
CA PHE A 34 10.57 -4.76 3.32
C PHE A 34 10.74 -5.60 2.05
N SER A 35 10.42 -6.89 2.12
CA SER A 35 10.51 -7.79 0.95
C SER A 35 9.55 -7.39 -0.16
N ILE A 36 8.35 -6.93 0.20
CA ILE A 36 7.30 -6.59 -0.78
C ILE A 36 7.55 -5.23 -1.43
N MET A 37 7.84 -4.22 -0.64
CA MET A 37 7.89 -2.82 -1.09
C MET A 37 9.24 -2.13 -0.86
N GLY A 38 10.17 -2.77 -0.17
CA GLY A 38 11.44 -2.14 0.21
C GLY A 38 11.27 -1.05 1.28
N LEU A 39 10.17 -1.08 2.03
CA LEU A 39 9.85 -0.06 3.01
C LEU A 39 10.17 -0.50 4.43
N GLU A 40 10.34 0.46 5.29
CA GLU A 40 10.49 0.28 6.73
C GLU A 40 9.14 0.47 7.40
N LEU A 41 8.71 -0.49 8.24
CA LEU A 41 7.50 -0.34 9.04
C LEU A 41 7.76 0.66 10.16
N VAL A 42 6.97 1.72 10.24
CA VAL A 42 7.06 2.73 11.30
C VAL A 42 6.09 2.41 12.42
N LYS A 43 4.82 2.28 12.09
CA LYS A 43 3.76 2.07 13.08
C LYS A 43 2.59 1.31 12.48
N SER A 44 2.14 0.30 13.18
CA SER A 44 0.86 -0.36 12.91
C SER A 44 -0.24 0.40 13.64
N GLU A 45 -1.32 0.70 12.92
CA GLU A 45 -2.50 1.37 13.47
C GLU A 45 -2.20 2.72 14.14
N PHE A 46 -1.63 3.62 13.35
CA PHE A 46 -1.29 4.98 13.78
C PHE A 46 -2.53 5.87 13.79
N THR A 47 -2.87 6.39 14.97
CA THR A 47 -3.96 7.36 15.13
C THR A 47 -3.39 8.77 15.14
N ILE A 48 -3.92 9.63 14.27
CA ILE A 48 -3.57 11.04 14.22
C ILE A 48 -4.86 11.86 14.03
N LYS A 49 -5.03 12.89 14.88
CA LYS A 49 -6.28 13.63 14.97
C LYS A 49 -7.43 12.63 15.28
N ASN A 50 -8.46 12.61 14.48
CA ASN A 50 -9.56 11.65 14.62
C ASN A 50 -9.53 10.55 13.53
N LYS A 51 -8.40 10.36 12.88
CA LYS A 51 -8.21 9.37 11.83
C LYS A 51 -7.26 8.27 12.28
N ARG A 52 -7.54 7.05 11.86
CA ARG A 52 -6.71 5.89 12.11
C ARG A 52 -6.18 5.36 10.78
N ILE A 53 -4.86 5.28 10.71
CA ILE A 53 -4.13 4.75 9.56
C ILE A 53 -3.76 3.31 9.87
N ASP A 54 -4.00 2.38 8.94
CA ASP A 54 -3.69 0.97 9.16
C ASP A 54 -2.18 0.74 9.32
N THR A 55 -1.39 1.23 8.38
CA THR A 55 0.06 1.07 8.40
C THR A 55 0.75 2.36 7.99
N LEU A 56 1.66 2.84 8.82
CA LEU A 56 2.60 3.90 8.47
C LEU A 56 3.96 3.27 8.17
N ALA A 57 4.50 3.56 6.99
CA ALA A 57 5.80 3.08 6.54
C ALA A 57 6.66 4.23 6.05
N PHE A 58 7.96 3.97 5.88
CA PHE A 58 8.92 4.96 5.41
C PHE A 58 9.81 4.35 4.33
N ASP A 59 9.98 5.09 3.25
CA ASP A 59 10.87 4.77 2.15
C ASP A 59 12.21 5.47 2.38
N LYS A 60 13.20 4.75 2.86
CA LYS A 60 14.53 5.32 3.14
C LYS A 60 15.24 5.79 1.88
N GLN A 61 14.98 5.15 0.75
CA GLN A 61 15.63 5.49 -0.51
C GLN A 61 15.20 6.87 -1.01
N ASN A 62 13.90 7.18 -0.89
CA ASN A 62 13.34 8.45 -1.34
C ASN A 62 13.11 9.46 -0.20
N GLY A 63 13.30 9.04 1.05
CA GLY A 63 13.05 9.89 2.21
C GLY A 63 11.59 10.25 2.37
N ALA A 64 10.68 9.31 2.17
CA ALA A 64 9.24 9.60 2.12
C ALA A 64 8.41 8.69 2.99
N PHE A 65 7.37 9.26 3.62
CA PHE A 65 6.35 8.50 4.33
C PHE A 65 5.32 7.92 3.35
N ILE A 66 4.85 6.72 3.68
CA ILE A 66 3.83 6.03 2.91
C ILE A 66 2.78 5.52 3.88
N ILE A 67 1.52 5.81 3.55
CA ILE A 67 0.37 5.26 4.26
C ILE A 67 -0.13 4.05 3.48
N ILE A 68 -0.38 2.95 4.17
CA ILE A 68 -0.92 1.75 3.54
C ILE A 68 -2.24 1.40 4.22
N GLU A 69 -3.26 1.22 3.40
CA GLU A 69 -4.61 0.83 3.81
C GLU A 69 -4.97 -0.52 3.19
N TYR A 70 -5.59 -1.40 3.98
CA TYR A 70 -5.96 -2.73 3.53
C TYR A 70 -7.46 -2.83 3.38
N LYS A 71 -7.88 -3.42 2.26
CA LYS A 71 -9.30 -3.60 1.96
C LYS A 71 -9.54 -5.02 1.46
N ARG A 72 -10.64 -5.62 1.92
CA ARG A 72 -11.05 -6.95 1.44
C ARG A 72 -12.04 -6.85 0.29
N ASP A 73 -12.87 -5.82 0.29
CA ASP A 73 -13.98 -5.66 -0.64
C ASP A 73 -13.72 -4.56 -1.67
N LYS A 74 -14.44 -4.65 -2.81
CA LYS A 74 -14.33 -3.71 -3.93
C LYS A 74 -14.98 -2.34 -3.68
N ASN A 75 -15.83 -2.21 -2.67
CA ASN A 75 -16.67 -1.03 -2.45
C ASN A 75 -15.92 0.05 -1.68
N ILE A 76 -14.85 0.60 -2.28
CA ILE A 76 -14.04 1.59 -1.60
C ILE A 76 -13.84 2.79 -2.48
N SER A 77 -13.97 3.95 -1.88
CA SER A 77 -13.51 5.18 -2.50
C SER A 77 -12.01 5.37 -2.24
N VAL A 78 -11.17 4.71 -3.04
CA VAL A 78 -9.71 4.81 -2.89
C VAL A 78 -9.20 6.22 -3.17
N VAL A 79 -9.84 6.93 -4.10
CA VAL A 79 -9.42 8.30 -4.46
C VAL A 79 -9.72 9.26 -3.31
N ASP A 80 -10.94 9.27 -2.79
CA ASP A 80 -11.32 10.14 -1.68
C ASP A 80 -10.48 9.87 -0.43
N GLN A 81 -10.34 8.62 -0.06
CA GLN A 81 -9.55 8.23 1.12
C GLN A 81 -8.07 8.53 0.91
N GLY A 82 -7.54 8.28 -0.28
CA GLY A 82 -6.15 8.54 -0.62
C GLY A 82 -5.80 10.02 -0.49
N PHE A 83 -6.60 10.90 -1.07
CA PHE A 83 -6.37 12.34 -0.97
C PHE A 83 -6.61 12.87 0.44
N THR A 84 -7.57 12.32 1.18
CA THR A 84 -7.79 12.66 2.59
C THR A 84 -6.54 12.35 3.43
N TYR A 85 -5.94 11.18 3.25
CA TYR A 85 -4.73 10.81 3.98
C TYR A 85 -3.49 11.61 3.54
N LEU A 86 -3.37 11.92 2.26
CA LEU A 86 -2.29 12.81 1.79
C LEU A 86 -2.40 14.19 2.42
N SER A 87 -3.60 14.76 2.45
CA SER A 87 -3.87 16.04 3.10
C SER A 87 -3.54 15.98 4.59
N LEU A 88 -4.01 14.96 5.28
CA LEU A 88 -3.73 14.74 6.70
C LEU A 88 -2.23 14.71 6.99
N MET A 89 -1.47 14.00 6.17
CA MET A 89 -0.02 13.89 6.33
C MET A 89 0.68 15.23 6.10
N LEU A 90 0.32 15.93 5.04
CA LEU A 90 0.95 17.21 4.70
C LEU A 90 0.60 18.33 5.69
N GLU A 91 -0.57 18.25 6.31
CA GLU A 91 -0.99 19.19 7.36
C GLU A 91 -0.37 18.88 8.73
N ASN A 92 0.15 17.69 8.94
CA ASN A 92 0.68 17.23 10.22
C ASN A 92 2.09 16.63 10.11
N LYS A 93 2.92 17.21 9.27
CA LYS A 93 4.28 16.72 8.97
C LYS A 93 5.11 16.42 10.20
N ALA A 94 5.08 17.30 11.20
CA ALA A 94 5.86 17.14 12.42
C ALA A 94 5.44 15.89 13.21
N ASP A 95 4.14 15.59 13.26
CA ASP A 95 3.64 14.42 13.99
C ASP A 95 4.15 13.12 13.37
N PHE A 96 4.26 13.05 12.05
CA PHE A 96 4.81 11.88 11.36
C PHE A 96 6.30 11.68 11.64
N ILE A 97 7.07 12.77 11.67
CA ILE A 97 8.49 12.72 12.02
C ILE A 97 8.68 12.27 13.47
N VAL A 98 7.89 12.81 14.40
CA VAL A 98 7.93 12.43 15.81
C VAL A 98 7.62 10.94 15.97
N GLU A 99 6.55 10.45 15.32
CA GLU A 99 6.21 9.03 15.40
C GLU A 99 7.32 8.13 14.85
N TYR A 100 7.93 8.52 13.73
CA TYR A 100 9.09 7.80 13.19
C TYR A 100 10.21 7.68 14.22
N ASN A 101 10.59 8.80 14.82
CA ASN A 101 11.69 8.85 15.77
C ASN A 101 11.38 8.07 17.05
N GLU A 102 10.19 8.18 17.57
CA GLU A 102 9.77 7.47 18.77
C GLU A 102 9.65 5.96 18.55
N SER A 103 9.03 5.56 17.43
CA SER A 103 8.79 4.13 17.13
C SER A 103 10.07 3.39 16.77
N LEU A 104 10.98 4.03 16.04
CA LEU A 104 12.18 3.39 15.52
C LEU A 104 13.47 3.76 16.28
N LYS A 105 13.36 4.62 17.30
CA LYS A 105 14.52 5.12 18.05
C LYS A 105 15.59 5.73 17.14
N GLN A 106 15.12 6.57 16.21
CA GLN A 106 15.94 7.26 15.22
C GLN A 106 15.91 8.76 15.42
N ASN A 107 16.62 9.48 14.56
CA ASN A 107 16.70 10.94 14.59
C ASN A 107 16.50 11.49 13.17
N LEU A 108 15.31 11.28 12.63
CA LEU A 108 14.92 11.82 11.33
C LEU A 108 14.68 13.31 11.47
N LYS A 109 15.30 14.10 10.60
CA LYS A 109 15.18 15.54 10.59
C LYS A 109 14.23 16.00 9.48
N ARG A 110 13.71 17.23 9.60
CA ARG A 110 12.82 17.80 8.59
C ARG A 110 13.40 17.76 7.18
N GLU A 111 14.68 18.11 7.05
CA GLU A 111 15.39 18.14 5.78
C GLU A 111 15.61 16.75 5.17
N ASP A 112 15.46 15.69 5.95
CA ASP A 112 15.62 14.31 5.47
C ASP A 112 14.37 13.78 4.78
N VAL A 113 13.24 14.51 4.84
CA VAL A 113 11.95 14.06 4.31
C VAL A 113 11.61 14.83 3.04
N ASP A 114 11.39 14.09 1.97
CA ASP A 114 10.88 14.62 0.71
C ASP A 114 9.36 14.43 0.64
N TRP A 115 8.62 15.45 1.05
CA TRP A 115 7.16 15.40 1.07
C TRP A 115 6.52 15.30 -0.31
N SER A 116 7.27 15.62 -1.37
CA SER A 116 6.78 15.47 -2.75
C SER A 116 6.69 14.01 -3.18
N GLN A 117 7.35 13.11 -2.45
CA GLN A 117 7.35 11.67 -2.71
C GLN A 117 6.39 10.90 -1.81
N THR A 118 5.63 11.59 -0.96
CA THR A 118 4.62 10.94 -0.12
C THR A 118 3.54 10.29 -0.97
N ARG A 119 3.05 9.14 -0.54
CA ARG A 119 2.01 8.43 -1.26
C ARG A 119 1.16 7.57 -0.33
N VAL A 120 0.01 7.16 -0.84
CA VAL A 120 -0.90 6.21 -0.17
C VAL A 120 -1.01 4.98 -1.05
N ALA A 121 -0.80 3.82 -0.45
CA ALA A 121 -0.97 2.53 -1.12
C ALA A 121 -2.21 1.82 -0.57
N PHE A 122 -3.07 1.35 -1.46
CA PHE A 122 -4.20 0.49 -1.11
C PHE A 122 -3.87 -0.94 -1.48
N VAL A 123 -4.05 -1.84 -0.53
CA VAL A 123 -3.83 -3.28 -0.71
C VAL A 123 -5.18 -3.98 -0.61
N SER A 124 -5.59 -4.65 -1.67
CA SER A 124 -6.89 -5.32 -1.73
C SER A 124 -6.79 -6.62 -2.53
N THR A 125 -7.78 -7.47 -2.37
CA THR A 125 -7.87 -8.71 -3.16
C THR A 125 -8.21 -8.46 -4.61
N ASN A 126 -8.87 -7.34 -4.90
CA ASN A 126 -9.06 -6.86 -6.26
C ASN A 126 -9.59 -5.42 -6.28
N PHE A 127 -9.46 -4.77 -7.44
CA PHE A 127 -9.95 -3.42 -7.68
C PHE A 127 -10.88 -3.41 -8.88
N THR A 128 -11.83 -2.47 -8.89
CA THR A 128 -12.71 -2.26 -10.04
C THR A 128 -11.97 -1.56 -11.17
N ASP A 129 -12.47 -1.69 -12.38
CA ASP A 129 -11.91 -0.96 -13.54
C ASP A 129 -11.92 0.55 -13.31
N ASN A 130 -12.99 1.07 -12.67
CA ASN A 130 -13.10 2.50 -12.35
C ASN A 130 -12.01 2.95 -11.36
N GLN A 131 -11.70 2.13 -10.34
CA GLN A 131 -10.63 2.44 -9.40
C GLN A 131 -9.26 2.46 -10.10
N ILE A 132 -9.01 1.49 -10.95
CA ILE A 132 -7.76 1.42 -11.72
C ILE A 132 -7.65 2.62 -12.66
N GLN A 133 -8.72 2.93 -13.38
CA GLN A 133 -8.73 4.07 -14.28
C GLN A 133 -8.58 5.41 -13.55
N ALA A 134 -9.27 5.58 -12.43
CA ALA A 134 -9.19 6.81 -11.62
C ALA A 134 -7.80 7.09 -11.07
N THR A 135 -6.97 6.07 -10.90
CA THR A 135 -5.61 6.20 -10.40
C THR A 135 -4.54 6.05 -11.49
N ASN A 136 -4.93 5.93 -12.76
CA ASN A 136 -4.00 5.74 -13.87
C ASN A 136 -3.41 7.05 -14.38
N PHE A 137 -2.75 7.78 -13.49
CA PHE A 137 -1.98 8.99 -13.81
C PHE A 137 -0.54 8.78 -13.36
N LYS A 138 0.42 9.17 -14.19
CA LYS A 138 1.84 8.94 -13.93
C LYS A 138 2.38 9.64 -12.68
N ASP A 139 1.73 10.70 -12.24
CA ASP A 139 2.14 11.54 -11.12
C ASP A 139 1.14 11.59 -9.96
N ILE A 140 0.15 10.68 -9.94
CA ILE A 140 -0.75 10.58 -8.79
C ILE A 140 -0.07 9.81 -7.65
N ALA A 141 -0.24 10.31 -6.44
CA ALA A 141 0.38 9.76 -5.24
C ALA A 141 -0.47 8.63 -4.60
N ILE A 142 -1.16 7.85 -5.42
CA ILE A 142 -1.98 6.71 -4.99
C ILE A 142 -1.54 5.48 -5.76
N GLU A 143 -1.23 4.41 -5.01
CA GLU A 143 -0.83 3.12 -5.57
C GLU A 143 -1.87 2.07 -5.21
N LEU A 144 -2.08 1.11 -6.11
CA LEU A 144 -2.97 -0.03 -5.91
C LEU A 144 -2.15 -1.32 -5.97
N TRP A 145 -2.35 -2.18 -4.97
CA TRP A 145 -1.67 -3.47 -4.86
C TRP A 145 -2.70 -4.58 -4.66
N GLU A 146 -2.63 -5.62 -5.47
CA GLU A 146 -3.48 -6.80 -5.30
C GLU A 146 -2.73 -7.88 -4.50
N ILE A 147 -3.48 -8.55 -3.62
CA ILE A 147 -2.97 -9.68 -2.84
C ILE A 147 -3.99 -10.82 -2.88
N LYS A 148 -3.53 -12.02 -3.22
CA LYS A 148 -4.37 -13.23 -3.26
C LYS A 148 -3.66 -14.38 -2.58
N GLN A 149 -4.41 -15.15 -1.80
CA GLN A 149 -3.93 -16.32 -1.10
C GLN A 149 -4.55 -17.58 -1.70
N PHE A 150 -3.77 -18.65 -1.77
CA PHE A 150 -4.15 -19.93 -2.33
C PHE A 150 -3.98 -21.06 -1.31
N ASP A 151 -4.64 -22.20 -1.55
CA ASP A 151 -4.70 -23.32 -0.60
C ASP A 151 -3.36 -23.94 -0.23
N ASN A 152 -2.34 -23.86 -1.06
CA ASN A 152 -1.03 -24.46 -0.80
C ASN A 152 -0.06 -23.48 -0.12
N ASP A 153 -0.56 -22.55 0.68
CA ASP A 153 0.23 -21.51 1.36
C ASP A 153 0.96 -20.54 0.41
N THR A 154 0.49 -20.45 -0.83
CA THR A 154 1.03 -19.52 -1.81
C THR A 154 0.27 -18.19 -1.73
N VAL A 155 1.01 -17.10 -1.72
CA VAL A 155 0.46 -15.73 -1.78
C VAL A 155 1.04 -15.03 -3.00
N ILE A 156 0.18 -14.42 -3.79
CA ILE A 156 0.57 -13.59 -4.94
C ILE A 156 0.30 -12.13 -4.58
N ILE A 157 1.31 -11.29 -4.73
CA ILE A 157 1.22 -9.85 -4.52
C ILE A 157 1.65 -9.16 -5.80
N SER A 158 0.81 -8.26 -6.31
CA SER A 158 1.02 -7.64 -7.62
C SER A 158 0.65 -6.16 -7.57
N PRO A 159 1.61 -5.25 -7.78
CA PRO A 159 1.25 -3.84 -7.96
C PRO A 159 0.51 -3.64 -9.29
N ILE A 160 -0.52 -2.80 -9.24
CA ILE A 160 -1.21 -2.36 -10.46
C ILE A 160 -0.36 -1.27 -11.10
N LYS A 161 0.32 -1.60 -12.17
CA LYS A 161 1.19 -0.65 -12.86
C LYS A 161 0.39 0.40 -13.61
N LYS A 162 0.86 1.64 -13.59
CA LYS A 162 0.34 2.69 -14.47
C LYS A 162 0.56 2.28 -15.92
N SER A 163 -0.37 2.60 -16.81
CA SER A 163 -0.18 2.33 -18.24
C SER A 163 0.95 3.18 -18.81
N ASN A 164 1.62 2.71 -19.88
CA ASN A 164 2.67 3.47 -20.54
C ASN A 164 2.16 4.79 -21.14
N ALA A 165 0.84 4.86 -21.43
CA ALA A 165 0.19 6.04 -21.95
C ALA A 165 -0.44 6.92 -20.86
N ALA A 166 -0.17 6.63 -19.57
CA ALA A 166 -0.74 7.42 -18.49
C ALA A 166 -0.29 8.87 -18.56
N GLU A 167 -1.25 9.78 -18.53
CA GLU A 167 -1.01 11.21 -18.57
C GLU A 167 -0.73 11.78 -17.18
N SER A 168 -0.18 12.99 -17.15
CA SER A 168 -0.06 13.76 -15.91
C SER A 168 -1.43 14.29 -15.50
N ILE A 169 -1.71 14.25 -14.20
CA ILE A 169 -2.89 14.92 -13.64
C ILE A 169 -2.68 16.44 -13.53
N LYS A 170 -1.43 16.88 -13.60
CA LYS A 170 -1.08 18.29 -13.54
C LYS A 170 -1.23 18.93 -14.92
N PRO A 171 -1.85 20.11 -15.01
CA PRO A 171 -1.91 20.83 -16.29
C PRO A 171 -0.48 21.23 -16.71
N LEU A 172 -0.26 21.19 -18.02
CA LEU A 172 1.00 21.61 -18.62
C LEU A 172 1.16 23.14 -18.55
#